data_8936eaa3bda606d4f5696def570d1382
#
_entry.id   8936eaa3bda606d4f5696def570d1382
#
_cell.length_a   1.000
_cell.length_b   1.000
_cell.length_c   1.000
_cell.angle_alpha   90.00
_cell.angle_beta   90.00
_cell.angle_gamma   90.00
#
_symmetry.space_group_name_H-M   'P 1'
#
loop_
_entity.id
_entity.type
_entity.pdbx_description
1 polymer ?
#
loop_
_entity_poly.entity_id
_entity_poly.type
_entity_poly.pdbx_seq_one_letter_code
_entity_poly.pdbx_strand_id
1 'polypeptide(L)'
;MKKIHFADLNIKHRGNPKQTLANVKRAVRMGYDAVVKVINIDIGNYSQVDIDNLQQPPNKKKKIQQKKEANEESSTETIIPDPFILNESELDISTFLQNGKSFRQFSRLTVTLDENSVHKFQHDARVKKYDIIAVRVPNEQLLLTLQRKGDFVDLVTLDGINSDVRDVSWLFKQKIVQSCVNVGIYFEITYSKALQGSERRRQFFSCARKLIEITRGGNGIILSSGADEPILLRAPYDVGNLSTLFGLPLMTGRKLISENAQNVLLRAQTRKTIKGAIHVTNFSTKTPIIPSATGQDCVQMFKQLSKIEEFRAEMNEMNQV
;
A
#
# COMPACT_ATOMS: atom_id res chain seq x y z
N MET A 1 -14.34 -13.27 -21.66
CA MET A 1 -14.18 -13.23 -20.20
C MET A 1 -13.13 -12.16 -19.86
N LYS A 2 -13.44 -11.18 -18.99
CA LYS A 2 -12.43 -10.25 -18.46
C LYS A 2 -11.36 -11.05 -17.71
N LYS A 3 -10.10 -10.91 -18.09
CA LYS A 3 -8.99 -11.59 -17.40
C LYS A 3 -8.90 -11.05 -15.98
N ILE A 4 -9.05 -11.90 -14.98
CA ILE A 4 -8.92 -11.55 -13.57
C ILE A 4 -7.43 -11.33 -13.30
N HIS A 5 -7.07 -10.16 -12.83
CA HIS A 5 -5.70 -9.82 -12.45
C HIS A 5 -5.59 -9.86 -10.93
N PHE A 6 -4.75 -10.75 -10.42
CA PHE A 6 -4.48 -10.89 -8.99
C PHE A 6 -3.23 -10.09 -8.63
N ALA A 7 -3.31 -9.29 -7.58
CA ALA A 7 -2.18 -8.50 -7.10
C ALA A 7 -1.94 -8.77 -5.61
N ASP A 8 -0.68 -9.04 -5.25
CA ASP A 8 -0.24 -9.03 -3.86
C ASP A 8 0.26 -7.63 -3.52
N LEU A 9 -0.41 -6.98 -2.57
CA LEU A 9 -0.08 -5.60 -2.18
C LEU A 9 0.96 -5.53 -1.04
N ASN A 10 1.56 -6.64 -0.63
CA ASN A 10 2.48 -6.68 0.52
C ASN A 10 3.65 -7.65 0.32
N ILE A 11 4.47 -7.42 -0.68
CA ILE A 11 5.75 -8.10 -0.84
C ILE A 11 6.81 -7.31 -0.06
N LYS A 12 7.29 -7.85 1.06
CA LYS A 12 8.20 -7.14 1.95
C LYS A 12 9.62 -7.03 1.42
N HIS A 13 10.19 -5.85 1.57
CA HIS A 13 11.62 -5.59 1.38
C HIS A 13 12.28 -5.39 2.76
N ARG A 14 13.27 -6.23 3.08
CA ARG A 14 14.01 -6.23 4.36
C ARG A 14 15.47 -5.82 4.14
N GLY A 15 15.75 -4.92 3.19
CA GLY A 15 17.12 -4.49 2.89
C GLY A 15 17.95 -5.46 2.04
N ASN A 16 17.43 -6.66 1.71
CA ASN A 16 18.10 -7.61 0.84
C ASN A 16 17.44 -7.66 -0.55
N PRO A 17 18.04 -7.05 -1.59
CA PRO A 17 17.49 -7.02 -2.94
C PRO A 17 17.27 -8.40 -3.56
N LYS A 18 18.21 -9.34 -3.32
CA LYS A 18 18.13 -10.71 -3.86
C LYS A 18 16.92 -11.47 -3.32
N GLN A 19 16.64 -11.32 -2.02
CA GLN A 19 15.47 -11.95 -1.40
C GLN A 19 14.16 -11.34 -1.91
N THR A 20 14.11 -10.03 -2.05
CA THR A 20 12.93 -9.34 -2.62
C THR A 20 12.68 -9.80 -4.04
N LEU A 21 13.72 -9.90 -4.87
CA LEU A 21 13.62 -10.41 -6.23
C LEU A 21 13.13 -11.87 -6.26
N ALA A 22 13.62 -12.73 -5.37
CA ALA A 22 13.15 -14.10 -5.25
C ALA A 22 11.67 -14.19 -4.88
N ASN A 23 11.19 -13.34 -3.95
CA ASN A 23 9.78 -13.24 -3.59
C ASN A 23 8.93 -12.83 -4.80
N VAL A 24 9.36 -11.81 -5.55
CA VAL A 24 8.66 -11.33 -6.74
C VAL A 24 8.60 -12.40 -7.82
N LYS A 25 9.72 -13.05 -8.14
CA LYS A 25 9.77 -14.15 -9.12
C LYS A 25 8.83 -15.29 -8.73
N ARG A 26 8.80 -15.65 -7.44
CA ARG A 26 7.90 -16.69 -6.96
C ARG A 26 6.44 -16.27 -7.09
N ALA A 27 6.08 -15.03 -6.74
CA ALA A 27 4.72 -14.52 -6.89
C ALA A 27 4.24 -14.62 -8.35
N VAL A 28 5.08 -14.23 -9.32
CA VAL A 28 4.78 -14.36 -10.75
C VAL A 28 4.53 -15.82 -11.13
N ARG A 29 5.40 -16.74 -10.72
CA ARG A 29 5.25 -18.18 -11.00
C ARG A 29 3.99 -18.78 -10.42
N MET A 30 3.49 -18.23 -9.31
CA MET A 30 2.25 -18.68 -8.67
C MET A 30 0.98 -18.13 -9.32
N GLY A 31 1.10 -17.20 -10.27
CA GLY A 31 -0.02 -16.67 -11.03
C GLY A 31 -0.51 -15.29 -10.59
N TYR A 32 0.23 -14.57 -9.75
CA TYR A 32 0.02 -13.14 -9.55
C TYR A 32 0.39 -12.37 -10.81
N ASP A 33 -0.19 -11.17 -10.98
CA ASP A 33 0.08 -10.37 -12.17
C ASP A 33 1.59 -10.13 -12.33
N ALA A 34 2.10 -10.48 -13.50
CA ALA A 34 3.51 -10.32 -13.81
C ALA A 34 3.92 -8.86 -13.95
N VAL A 35 2.97 -8.01 -14.29
CA VAL A 35 3.21 -6.62 -14.67
C VAL A 35 3.12 -5.68 -13.47
N VAL A 36 2.20 -5.95 -12.53
CA VAL A 36 1.99 -5.09 -11.35
C VAL A 36 2.69 -5.68 -10.14
N LYS A 37 3.62 -4.94 -9.56
CA LYS A 37 4.36 -5.31 -8.34
C LYS A 37 4.23 -4.22 -7.28
N VAL A 38 3.99 -4.64 -6.05
CA VAL A 38 3.94 -3.74 -4.90
C VAL A 38 5.02 -4.17 -3.90
N ILE A 39 6.03 -3.34 -3.73
CA ILE A 39 7.12 -3.57 -2.79
C ILE A 39 6.88 -2.75 -1.54
N ASN A 40 6.79 -3.44 -0.40
CA ASN A 40 6.50 -2.84 0.89
C ASN A 40 7.77 -2.65 1.72
N ILE A 41 7.99 -1.44 2.18
CA ILE A 41 8.98 -1.09 3.20
C ILE A 41 8.25 -0.83 4.51
N ASP A 42 8.63 -1.55 5.54
CA ASP A 42 8.03 -1.48 6.87
C ASP A 42 9.03 -0.80 7.81
N ILE A 43 8.71 0.40 8.27
CA ILE A 43 9.58 1.21 9.14
C ILE A 43 9.23 1.10 10.63
N GLY A 44 8.20 0.32 10.98
CA GLY A 44 7.76 0.22 12.38
C GLY A 44 7.10 1.51 12.88
N ASN A 45 7.54 2.03 14.01
CA ASN A 45 6.96 3.23 14.62
C ASN A 45 7.52 4.51 13.98
N TYR A 46 6.65 5.44 13.67
CA TYR A 46 7.03 6.79 13.26
C TYR A 46 7.17 7.66 14.50
N SER A 47 8.40 7.97 14.90
CA SER A 47 8.65 8.80 16.07
C SER A 47 8.91 10.25 15.68
N GLN A 48 8.44 11.16 16.54
CA GLN A 48 8.50 12.60 16.33
C GLN A 48 9.91 13.18 16.50
N VAL A 49 10.78 12.42 17.15
CA VAL A 49 12.15 12.89 17.53
C VAL A 49 13.04 13.09 16.30
N ASP A 50 12.75 12.39 15.21
CA ASP A 50 13.63 12.31 14.04
C ASP A 50 13.63 13.57 13.16
N ILE A 51 12.54 14.34 13.18
CA ILE A 51 12.40 15.54 12.31
C ILE A 51 13.06 16.75 12.95
N ASP A 52 12.93 16.92 14.25
CA ASP A 52 13.46 18.09 14.96
C ASP A 52 15.01 18.07 15.02
N ASN A 53 15.62 16.89 14.96
CA ASN A 53 17.07 16.74 14.96
C ASN A 53 17.74 17.07 13.61
N LEU A 54 17.02 16.97 12.51
CA LEU A 54 17.53 17.28 11.17
C LEU A 54 17.52 18.79 10.84
N GLN A 55 16.71 19.56 11.57
CA GLN A 55 16.55 21.02 11.34
C GLN A 55 17.29 21.91 12.33
N GLN A 56 18.00 21.35 13.33
CA GLN A 56 18.72 22.14 14.33
C GLN A 56 20.15 22.50 13.89
N PRO A 57 20.58 23.74 14.11
CA PRO A 57 21.95 24.16 13.83
C PRO A 57 22.97 23.42 14.69
N PRO A 58 24.21 23.22 14.20
CA PRO A 58 25.20 22.29 14.77
C PRO A 58 25.61 22.55 16.24
N ASN A 59 25.35 23.75 16.75
CA ASN A 59 25.74 24.11 18.12
C ASN A 59 24.83 23.57 19.24
N LYS A 60 23.62 23.06 18.91
CA LYS A 60 22.74 22.42 19.90
C LYS A 60 22.95 20.92 20.00
N LYS A 61 23.58 20.28 19.02
CA LYS A 61 23.82 18.82 18.99
C LYS A 61 24.73 18.33 20.13
N LYS A 62 25.73 19.14 20.54
CA LYS A 62 26.68 18.76 21.62
C LYS A 62 26.02 18.64 23.03
N LYS A 63 24.96 19.42 23.31
CA LYS A 63 24.28 19.36 24.63
C LYS A 63 23.29 18.18 24.74
N ILE A 64 22.81 17.67 23.61
CA ILE A 64 21.87 16.54 23.57
C ILE A 64 22.62 15.21 23.64
N GLN A 65 23.83 15.11 23.06
CA GLN A 65 24.66 13.92 23.16
C GLN A 65 25.09 13.61 24.60
N GLN A 66 25.43 14.63 25.40
CA GLN A 66 25.79 14.42 26.82
C GLN A 66 24.63 13.97 27.72
N LYS A 67 23.36 14.18 27.28
CA LYS A 67 22.18 13.68 27.98
C LYS A 67 21.74 12.28 27.52
N LYS A 68 22.22 11.81 26.36
CA LYS A 68 21.90 10.48 25.79
C LYS A 68 22.79 9.35 26.34
N GLU A 69 24.00 9.65 26.84
CA GLU A 69 24.88 8.65 27.44
C GLU A 69 24.41 8.09 28.80
N ALA A 70 23.32 8.68 29.36
CA ALA A 70 22.76 8.24 30.64
C ALA A 70 21.50 7.35 30.51
N ASN A 71 20.95 7.13 29.29
CA ASN A 71 19.79 6.26 29.06
C ASN A 71 20.03 5.45 27.77
N GLU A 72 20.87 4.43 27.84
CA GLU A 72 21.01 3.42 26.80
C GLU A 72 19.83 2.43 26.85
N GLU A 73 18.70 2.79 26.23
CA GLU A 73 17.82 1.85 25.56
C GLU A 73 17.51 2.43 24.18
N SER A 74 18.10 1.80 23.19
CA SER A 74 18.11 1.99 21.75
C SER A 74 16.87 2.69 21.15
N SER A 75 16.88 4.02 21.03
CA SER A 75 16.04 4.74 20.08
C SER A 75 16.78 4.83 18.73
N THR A 76 16.69 3.79 17.92
CA THR A 76 17.09 3.84 16.51
C THR A 76 16.20 4.87 15.79
N GLU A 77 16.82 5.95 15.34
CA GLU A 77 16.16 6.97 14.52
C GLU A 77 15.56 6.30 13.28
N THR A 78 14.24 6.20 13.19
CA THR A 78 13.55 5.64 12.03
C THR A 78 13.54 6.65 10.89
N ILE A 79 14.61 6.67 10.11
CA ILE A 79 14.66 7.45 8.88
C ILE A 79 13.78 6.74 7.84
N ILE A 80 12.81 7.45 7.25
CA ILE A 80 12.03 6.90 6.13
C ILE A 80 12.97 6.72 4.93
N PRO A 81 13.28 5.49 4.51
CA PRO A 81 14.16 5.25 3.39
C PRO A 81 13.50 5.65 2.07
N ASP A 82 14.27 5.75 1.00
CA ASP A 82 13.71 5.89 -0.34
C ASP A 82 13.07 4.59 -0.83
N PRO A 83 12.03 4.67 -1.69
CA PRO A 83 11.37 3.49 -2.25
C PRO A 83 12.37 2.59 -2.99
N PHE A 84 12.28 1.28 -2.74
CA PHE A 84 13.10 0.29 -3.44
C PHE A 84 12.59 0.06 -4.86
N ILE A 85 13.48 0.14 -5.85
CA ILE A 85 13.17 -0.05 -7.27
C ILE A 85 13.78 -1.37 -7.74
N LEU A 86 12.95 -2.21 -8.37
CA LEU A 86 13.39 -3.45 -9.00
C LEU A 86 13.94 -3.17 -10.42
N ASN A 87 15.00 -3.84 -10.77
CA ASN A 87 15.49 -3.85 -12.16
C ASN A 87 14.62 -4.78 -13.02
N GLU A 88 13.97 -4.25 -14.05
CA GLU A 88 13.12 -5.03 -14.96
C GLU A 88 13.90 -6.16 -15.67
N SER A 89 15.18 -5.94 -15.97
CA SER A 89 16.05 -6.92 -16.61
C SER A 89 16.27 -8.20 -15.78
N GLU A 90 16.12 -8.11 -14.47
CA GLU A 90 16.26 -9.26 -13.57
C GLU A 90 14.97 -10.08 -13.44
N LEU A 91 13.85 -9.53 -13.92
CA LEU A 91 12.54 -10.20 -13.96
C LEU A 91 12.38 -10.84 -15.34
N ASP A 92 12.08 -12.13 -15.38
CA ASP A 92 11.76 -12.84 -16.62
C ASP A 92 10.31 -12.55 -17.03
N ILE A 93 10.08 -11.30 -17.46
CA ILE A 93 8.76 -10.79 -17.87
C ILE A 93 8.70 -10.44 -19.37
N SER A 94 9.74 -10.77 -20.13
CA SER A 94 9.85 -10.46 -21.54
C SER A 94 8.64 -10.92 -22.38
N THR A 95 8.09 -12.09 -22.08
CA THR A 95 6.90 -12.63 -22.74
C THR A 95 5.64 -11.80 -22.46
N PHE A 96 5.53 -11.17 -21.30
CA PHE A 96 4.38 -10.32 -20.92
C PHE A 96 4.50 -8.94 -21.55
N LEU A 97 5.72 -8.41 -21.68
CA LEU A 97 5.99 -7.13 -22.34
C LEU A 97 5.73 -7.18 -23.84
N GLN A 98 6.03 -8.31 -24.50
CA GLN A 98 5.74 -8.54 -25.92
C GLN A 98 4.23 -8.44 -26.25
N ASN A 99 3.36 -8.68 -25.27
CA ASN A 99 1.91 -8.55 -25.41
C ASN A 99 1.39 -7.11 -25.19
N GLY A 100 2.25 -6.10 -25.24
CA GLY A 100 1.90 -4.70 -25.10
C GLY A 100 1.58 -4.27 -23.66
N LYS A 101 1.94 -5.07 -22.67
CA LYS A 101 1.79 -4.72 -21.24
C LYS A 101 3.06 -4.06 -20.75
N SER A 102 2.94 -2.89 -20.13
CA SER A 102 4.05 -2.21 -19.46
C SER A 102 4.22 -2.71 -18.01
N PHE A 103 5.46 -2.90 -17.59
CA PHE A 103 5.78 -3.19 -16.19
C PHE A 103 5.45 -1.97 -15.32
N ARG A 104 4.80 -2.23 -14.17
CA ARG A 104 4.45 -1.20 -13.20
C ARG A 104 4.88 -1.65 -11.82
N GLN A 105 5.71 -0.86 -11.20
CA GLN A 105 6.05 -1.03 -9.80
C GLN A 105 5.38 0.06 -8.98
N PHE A 106 4.79 -0.35 -7.86
CA PHE A 106 4.29 0.53 -6.82
C PHE A 106 5.13 0.36 -5.56
N SER A 107 5.45 1.46 -4.95
CA SER A 107 6.12 1.50 -3.65
C SER A 107 5.07 1.61 -2.55
N ARG A 108 5.22 0.79 -1.50
CA ARG A 108 4.36 0.84 -0.33
C ARG A 108 5.18 1.14 0.91
N LEU A 109 4.68 2.04 1.75
CA LEU A 109 5.21 2.31 3.08
C LEU A 109 4.21 1.78 4.12
N THR A 110 4.70 0.96 5.06
CA THR A 110 3.92 0.50 6.21
C THR A 110 4.50 1.10 7.48
N VAL A 111 3.64 1.72 8.30
CA VAL A 111 4.06 2.47 9.49
C VAL A 111 3.05 2.30 10.62
N THR A 112 3.53 2.32 11.86
CA THR A 112 2.70 2.49 13.06
C THR A 112 2.69 3.96 13.42
N LEU A 113 1.51 4.57 13.50
CA LEU A 113 1.36 5.98 13.85
C LEU A 113 0.75 6.13 15.24
N ASP A 114 1.10 7.25 15.88
CA ASP A 114 0.41 7.78 17.05
C ASP A 114 -0.46 8.97 16.64
N GLU A 115 -1.49 9.28 17.41
CA GLU A 115 -2.41 10.39 17.11
C GLU A 115 -1.71 11.72 16.87
N ASN A 116 -0.68 12.01 17.69
CA ASN A 116 0.08 13.27 17.61
C ASN A 116 0.97 13.35 16.38
N SER A 117 1.36 12.22 15.80
CA SER A 117 2.26 12.14 14.66
C SER A 117 1.56 12.21 13.30
N VAL A 118 0.24 12.02 13.26
CA VAL A 118 -0.56 11.99 12.02
C VAL A 118 -0.34 13.22 11.15
N HIS A 119 -0.44 14.41 11.73
CA HIS A 119 -0.29 15.66 10.98
C HIS A 119 1.12 15.83 10.39
N LYS A 120 2.16 15.52 11.16
CA LYS A 120 3.55 15.62 10.70
C LYS A 120 3.82 14.59 9.60
N PHE A 121 3.36 13.36 9.79
CA PHE A 121 3.50 12.29 8.81
C PHE A 121 2.84 12.65 7.47
N GLN A 122 1.64 13.22 7.48
CA GLN A 122 0.92 13.63 6.27
C GLN A 122 1.71 14.66 5.44
N HIS A 123 2.45 15.56 6.10
CA HIS A 123 3.20 16.63 5.45
C HIS A 123 4.65 16.27 5.12
N ASP A 124 5.14 15.11 5.56
CA ASP A 124 6.50 14.65 5.30
C ASP A 124 6.71 14.40 3.80
N ALA A 125 7.69 15.10 3.21
CA ALA A 125 8.02 14.97 1.79
C ALA A 125 8.51 13.56 1.41
N ARG A 126 9.10 12.82 2.36
CA ARG A 126 9.59 11.45 2.14
C ARG A 126 8.42 10.47 2.00
N VAL A 127 7.35 10.67 2.78
CA VAL A 127 6.11 9.87 2.66
C VAL A 127 5.45 10.04 1.29
N LYS A 128 5.48 11.25 0.74
CA LYS A 128 4.90 11.56 -0.57
C LYS A 128 5.58 10.83 -1.74
N LYS A 129 6.81 10.34 -1.55
CA LYS A 129 7.51 9.52 -2.55
C LYS A 129 6.85 8.15 -2.75
N TYR A 130 6.15 7.63 -1.72
CA TYR A 130 5.51 6.33 -1.78
C TYR A 130 4.13 6.39 -2.47
N ASP A 131 3.80 5.31 -3.17
CA ASP A 131 2.52 5.20 -3.88
C ASP A 131 1.40 4.79 -2.93
N ILE A 132 1.62 3.79 -2.10
CA ILE A 132 0.63 3.25 -1.17
C ILE A 132 1.08 3.51 0.26
N ILE A 133 0.20 4.05 1.07
CA ILE A 133 0.43 4.27 2.50
C ILE A 133 -0.44 3.32 3.30
N ALA A 134 0.20 2.44 4.07
CA ALA A 134 -0.44 1.51 4.98
C ALA A 134 -0.11 1.86 6.43
N VAL A 135 -1.13 1.94 7.26
CA VAL A 135 -0.99 2.32 8.67
C VAL A 135 -1.44 1.20 9.58
N ARG A 136 -0.62 0.91 10.62
CA ARG A 136 -1.05 0.11 11.76
C ARG A 136 -1.73 1.02 12.77
N VAL A 137 -2.91 0.61 13.19
CA VAL A 137 -3.72 1.37 14.13
C VAL A 137 -3.76 0.63 15.46
N PRO A 138 -3.02 1.10 16.47
CA PRO A 138 -3.00 0.47 17.79
C PRO A 138 -4.28 0.75 18.60
N ASN A 139 -4.93 1.88 18.40
CA ASN A 139 -6.06 2.31 19.19
C ASN A 139 -7.22 2.87 18.37
N GLU A 140 -8.40 2.99 19.00
CA GLU A 140 -9.62 3.49 18.38
C GLU A 140 -9.53 4.98 18.03
N GLN A 141 -8.84 5.77 18.82
CA GLN A 141 -8.74 7.23 18.64
C GLN A 141 -7.99 7.56 17.32
N LEU A 142 -6.92 6.82 17.05
CA LEU A 142 -6.21 6.96 15.78
C LEU A 142 -7.13 6.64 14.59
N LEU A 143 -7.94 5.57 14.68
CA LEU A 143 -8.87 5.20 13.62
C LEU A 143 -9.92 6.30 13.37
N LEU A 144 -10.45 6.95 14.44
CA LEU A 144 -11.33 8.10 14.34
C LEU A 144 -10.65 9.30 13.67
N THR A 145 -9.37 9.52 13.98
CA THR A 145 -8.59 10.59 13.37
C THR A 145 -8.38 10.30 11.87
N LEU A 146 -8.07 9.07 11.50
CA LEU A 146 -7.94 8.65 10.11
C LEU A 146 -9.27 8.74 9.34
N GLN A 147 -10.39 8.43 9.96
CA GLN A 147 -11.72 8.61 9.37
C GLN A 147 -11.96 10.07 8.92
N ARG A 148 -11.48 11.03 9.72
CA ARG A 148 -11.74 12.47 9.48
C ARG A 148 -10.67 13.12 8.58
N LYS A 149 -9.42 12.68 8.69
CA LYS A 149 -8.24 13.32 8.07
C LYS A 149 -7.34 12.32 7.33
N GLY A 150 -7.84 11.13 7.01
CA GLY A 150 -7.04 10.03 6.46
C GLY A 150 -6.98 9.99 4.93
N ASP A 151 -7.17 11.11 4.24
CA ASP A 151 -7.11 11.16 2.77
C ASP A 151 -5.77 10.65 2.21
N PHE A 152 -4.71 10.74 3.00
CA PHE A 152 -3.37 10.26 2.65
C PHE A 152 -3.18 8.75 2.91
N VAL A 153 -4.07 8.07 3.64
CA VAL A 153 -3.97 6.65 3.98
C VAL A 153 -4.81 5.83 3.02
N ASP A 154 -4.20 4.79 2.44
CA ASP A 154 -4.88 3.87 1.55
C ASP A 154 -5.32 2.60 2.27
N LEU A 155 -4.51 2.12 3.23
CA LEU A 155 -4.69 0.86 3.92
C LEU A 155 -4.56 1.00 5.45
N VAL A 156 -5.42 0.31 6.17
CA VAL A 156 -5.21 -0.05 7.59
C VAL A 156 -4.83 -1.52 7.64
N THR A 157 -3.61 -1.82 8.10
CA THR A 157 -3.11 -3.20 8.13
C THR A 157 -3.10 -3.78 9.53
N LEU A 158 -3.45 -5.07 9.63
CA LEU A 158 -3.29 -5.88 10.83
C LEU A 158 -1.90 -6.52 10.93
N ASP A 159 -1.05 -6.32 9.91
CA ASP A 159 0.32 -6.86 9.92
C ASP A 159 1.16 -6.21 11.03
N GLY A 160 1.87 -7.03 11.80
CA GLY A 160 2.70 -6.55 12.91
C GLY A 160 1.97 -6.32 14.23
N ILE A 161 0.65 -6.41 14.27
CA ILE A 161 -0.09 -6.44 15.51
C ILE A 161 0.07 -7.84 16.10
N ASN A 162 0.92 -7.96 17.11
CA ASN A 162 1.21 -9.25 17.80
C ASN A 162 0.17 -9.58 18.88
N SER A 163 -0.90 -8.82 18.95
CA SER A 163 -1.83 -8.82 20.05
C SER A 163 -3.08 -9.66 19.74
N ASP A 164 -3.68 -10.12 20.78
CA ASP A 164 -4.98 -10.80 20.75
C ASP A 164 -6.03 -9.86 20.12
N VAL A 165 -7.12 -10.39 19.57
CA VAL A 165 -8.28 -9.58 19.09
C VAL A 165 -8.72 -8.55 20.12
N ARG A 166 -8.54 -8.86 21.42
CA ARG A 166 -8.86 -7.99 22.55
C ARG A 166 -8.04 -6.70 22.61
N ASP A 167 -6.80 -6.76 22.12
CA ASP A 167 -5.90 -5.60 22.14
C ASP A 167 -6.17 -4.65 20.97
N VAL A 168 -6.93 -5.10 19.97
CA VAL A 168 -7.35 -4.29 18.82
C VAL A 168 -8.80 -3.87 19.03
N SER A 169 -9.01 -2.96 20.00
CA SER A 169 -10.35 -2.55 20.47
C SER A 169 -11.27 -2.01 19.37
N TRP A 170 -10.70 -1.39 18.33
CA TRP A 170 -11.47 -0.87 17.20
C TRP A 170 -12.11 -1.97 16.33
N LEU A 171 -11.64 -3.22 16.39
CA LEU A 171 -12.30 -4.35 15.74
C LEU A 171 -13.73 -4.60 16.25
N PHE A 172 -14.11 -4.05 17.39
CA PHE A 172 -15.46 -4.13 17.91
C PHE A 172 -16.34 -2.92 17.55
N LYS A 173 -15.79 -1.94 16.84
CA LYS A 173 -16.44 -0.67 16.51
C LYS A 173 -16.91 -0.63 15.05
N GLN A 174 -17.94 -1.41 14.75
CA GLN A 174 -18.48 -1.55 13.39
C GLN A 174 -18.74 -0.22 12.67
N LYS A 175 -19.33 0.77 13.36
CA LYS A 175 -19.67 2.07 12.76
C LYS A 175 -18.41 2.81 12.26
N ILE A 176 -17.32 2.78 13.05
CA ILE A 176 -16.08 3.49 12.72
C ILE A 176 -15.42 2.81 11.54
N VAL A 177 -15.30 1.48 11.57
CA VAL A 177 -14.70 0.70 10.46
C VAL A 177 -15.47 0.93 9.17
N GLN A 178 -16.81 0.86 9.20
CA GLN A 178 -17.63 1.11 8.02
C GLN A 178 -17.49 2.55 7.49
N SER A 179 -17.36 3.51 8.40
CA SER A 179 -17.13 4.90 8.01
C SER A 179 -15.77 5.09 7.33
N CYS A 180 -14.72 4.41 7.79
CA CYS A 180 -13.41 4.37 7.12
C CYS A 180 -13.51 3.75 5.72
N VAL A 181 -14.25 2.65 5.57
CA VAL A 181 -14.48 2.02 4.25
C VAL A 181 -15.23 2.98 3.31
N ASN A 182 -16.21 3.73 3.82
CA ASN A 182 -16.97 4.70 3.01
C ASN A 182 -16.10 5.87 2.52
N VAL A 183 -15.08 6.26 3.28
CA VAL A 183 -14.07 7.26 2.87
C VAL A 183 -13.05 6.64 1.90
N GLY A 184 -13.11 5.32 1.68
CA GLY A 184 -12.28 4.59 0.74
C GLY A 184 -10.99 4.03 1.35
N ILE A 185 -10.84 4.00 2.67
CA ILE A 185 -9.74 3.31 3.36
C ILE A 185 -10.05 1.82 3.36
N TYR A 186 -9.10 0.99 2.91
CA TYR A 186 -9.21 -0.46 2.91
C TYR A 186 -8.54 -1.07 4.13
N PHE A 187 -9.04 -2.22 4.57
CA PHE A 187 -8.47 -2.99 5.68
C PHE A 187 -7.74 -4.21 5.13
N GLU A 188 -6.51 -4.42 5.56
CA GLU A 188 -5.67 -5.50 5.08
C GLU A 188 -5.57 -6.64 6.08
N ILE A 189 -5.78 -7.85 5.60
CA ILE A 189 -5.53 -9.11 6.30
C ILE A 189 -4.30 -9.76 5.67
N THR A 190 -3.25 -10.04 6.45
CA THR A 190 -2.02 -10.70 5.99
C THR A 190 -1.97 -12.14 6.47
N TYR A 191 -1.73 -13.09 5.54
CA TYR A 191 -1.84 -14.52 5.87
C TYR A 191 -0.51 -15.20 6.25
N SER A 192 0.65 -14.64 5.89
CA SER A 192 1.94 -15.35 6.05
C SER A 192 2.24 -15.75 7.48
N LYS A 193 1.89 -14.90 8.46
CA LYS A 193 2.10 -15.21 9.88
C LYS A 193 1.27 -16.38 10.39
N ALA A 194 0.10 -16.62 9.80
CA ALA A 194 -0.73 -17.78 10.14
C ALA A 194 -0.09 -19.12 9.75
N LEU A 195 0.88 -19.08 8.82
CA LEU A 195 1.62 -20.27 8.39
C LEU A 195 2.77 -20.64 9.34
N GLN A 196 3.21 -19.70 10.19
CA GLN A 196 4.41 -19.84 11.03
C GLN A 196 4.16 -20.45 12.42
N GLY A 197 2.89 -20.59 12.86
CA GLY A 197 2.61 -21.15 14.18
C GLY A 197 1.12 -21.26 14.48
N SER A 198 0.78 -22.12 15.45
CA SER A 198 -0.62 -22.41 15.82
C SER A 198 -1.31 -21.23 16.52
N GLU A 199 -0.58 -20.53 17.38
CA GLU A 199 -1.09 -19.36 18.12
C GLU A 199 -1.37 -18.20 17.18
N ARG A 200 -0.39 -17.83 16.33
CA ARG A 200 -0.56 -16.80 15.30
C ARG A 200 -1.69 -17.13 14.33
N ARG A 201 -1.88 -18.40 14.04
CA ARG A 201 -3.00 -18.89 13.21
C ARG A 201 -4.35 -18.65 13.88
N ARG A 202 -4.47 -18.92 15.17
CA ARG A 202 -5.70 -18.64 15.94
C ARG A 202 -6.02 -17.16 15.95
N GLN A 203 -5.03 -16.31 16.23
CA GLN A 203 -5.19 -14.85 16.23
C GLN A 203 -5.61 -14.35 14.83
N PHE A 204 -4.95 -14.83 13.78
CA PHE A 204 -5.27 -14.50 12.39
C PHE A 204 -6.75 -14.82 12.06
N PHE A 205 -7.21 -16.04 12.34
CA PHE A 205 -8.60 -16.43 12.05
C PHE A 205 -9.59 -15.62 12.89
N SER A 206 -9.27 -15.34 14.13
CA SER A 206 -10.13 -14.55 15.02
C SER A 206 -10.28 -13.12 14.51
N CYS A 207 -9.18 -12.44 14.20
CA CYS A 207 -9.18 -11.08 13.65
C CYS A 207 -9.85 -11.02 12.28
N ALA A 208 -9.55 -11.98 11.39
CA ALA A 208 -10.11 -12.01 10.04
C ALA A 208 -11.63 -12.18 10.07
N ARG A 209 -12.15 -13.16 10.84
CA ARG A 209 -13.60 -13.37 10.98
C ARG A 209 -14.30 -12.16 11.54
N LYS A 210 -13.72 -11.53 12.58
CA LYS A 210 -14.30 -10.33 13.18
C LYS A 210 -14.33 -9.17 12.20
N LEU A 211 -13.25 -8.96 11.46
CA LEU A 211 -13.18 -7.89 10.46
C LEU A 211 -14.20 -8.11 9.34
N ILE A 212 -14.37 -9.34 8.86
CA ILE A 212 -15.36 -9.69 7.84
C ILE A 212 -16.79 -9.48 8.34
N GLU A 213 -17.08 -9.86 9.58
CA GLU A 213 -18.38 -9.62 10.22
C GLU A 213 -18.73 -8.12 10.22
N ILE A 214 -17.84 -7.27 10.74
CA ILE A 214 -18.10 -5.84 10.87
C ILE A 214 -18.12 -5.09 9.54
N THR A 215 -17.45 -5.61 8.50
CA THR A 215 -17.46 -5.04 7.14
C THR A 215 -18.57 -5.61 6.25
N ARG A 216 -19.50 -6.36 6.82
CA ARG A 216 -20.67 -6.92 6.12
C ARG A 216 -20.28 -7.77 4.89
N GLY A 217 -19.41 -8.75 5.10
CA GLY A 217 -19.01 -9.70 4.07
C GLY A 217 -17.81 -9.26 3.22
N GLY A 218 -16.86 -8.56 3.82
CA GLY A 218 -15.57 -8.28 3.18
C GLY A 218 -15.53 -7.01 2.33
N ASN A 219 -16.51 -6.11 2.49
CA ASN A 219 -16.45 -4.81 1.82
C ASN A 219 -15.27 -3.98 2.34
N GLY A 220 -14.45 -3.46 1.42
CA GLY A 220 -13.27 -2.68 1.78
C GLY A 220 -12.14 -3.52 2.43
N ILE A 221 -12.13 -4.84 2.23
CA ILE A 221 -11.06 -5.73 2.71
C ILE A 221 -10.17 -6.14 1.53
N ILE A 222 -8.87 -6.23 1.79
CA ILE A 222 -7.90 -6.90 0.93
C ILE A 222 -7.21 -8.04 1.69
N LEU A 223 -6.77 -9.03 0.94
CA LEU A 223 -5.99 -10.15 1.44
C LEU A 223 -4.63 -10.14 0.75
N SER A 224 -3.55 -10.10 1.52
CA SER A 224 -2.19 -10.03 1.00
C SER A 224 -1.26 -11.03 1.70
N SER A 225 -0.08 -11.25 1.16
CA SER A 225 0.85 -12.19 1.76
C SER A 225 1.48 -11.64 3.04
N GLY A 226 2.04 -10.45 3.01
CA GLY A 226 2.94 -9.96 4.07
C GLY A 226 4.16 -10.86 4.24
N ALA A 227 4.58 -11.56 3.17
CA ALA A 227 5.60 -12.58 3.23
C ALA A 227 7.00 -11.98 3.27
N ASP A 228 7.79 -12.42 4.24
CA ASP A 228 9.22 -12.11 4.33
C ASP A 228 10.04 -13.05 3.42
N GLU A 229 9.62 -14.30 3.30
CA GLU A 229 10.33 -15.36 2.55
C GLU A 229 9.48 -15.94 1.42
N PRO A 230 10.11 -16.41 0.32
CA PRO A 230 9.38 -16.98 -0.81
C PRO A 230 8.48 -18.18 -0.43
N ILE A 231 8.91 -18.98 0.57
CA ILE A 231 8.18 -20.17 1.02
C ILE A 231 6.80 -19.85 1.62
N LEU A 232 6.61 -18.63 2.12
CA LEU A 232 5.36 -18.17 2.73
C LEU A 232 4.32 -17.72 1.71
N LEU A 233 4.72 -17.51 0.45
CA LEU A 233 3.80 -17.14 -0.63
C LEU A 233 2.90 -18.32 -1.03
N ARG A 234 1.65 -18.03 -1.32
CA ARG A 234 0.63 -18.99 -1.83
C ARG A 234 0.04 -18.48 -3.14
N ALA A 235 -0.43 -19.41 -3.95
CA ALA A 235 -1.09 -19.07 -5.21
C ALA A 235 -2.38 -18.26 -4.96
N PRO A 236 -2.75 -17.33 -5.86
CA PRO A 236 -3.89 -16.45 -5.64
C PRO A 236 -5.21 -17.23 -5.48
N TYR A 237 -5.39 -18.35 -6.16
CA TYR A 237 -6.59 -19.18 -5.97
C TYR A 237 -6.64 -19.83 -4.59
N ASP A 238 -5.50 -20.26 -4.04
CA ASP A 238 -5.44 -20.84 -2.69
C ASP A 238 -5.73 -19.76 -1.64
N VAL A 239 -5.21 -18.53 -1.85
CA VAL A 239 -5.50 -17.39 -0.99
C VAL A 239 -6.98 -17.00 -1.07
N GLY A 240 -7.56 -17.01 -2.26
CA GLY A 240 -9.02 -16.82 -2.43
C GLY A 240 -9.84 -17.90 -1.71
N ASN A 241 -9.39 -19.16 -1.77
CA ASN A 241 -10.05 -20.26 -1.07
C ASN A 241 -9.93 -20.15 0.45
N LEU A 242 -8.80 -19.62 0.96
CA LEU A 242 -8.61 -19.37 2.40
C LEU A 242 -9.73 -18.50 2.99
N SER A 243 -10.31 -17.61 2.20
CA SER A 243 -11.40 -16.73 2.64
C SER A 243 -12.69 -17.46 3.02
N THR A 244 -12.90 -18.68 2.52
CA THR A 244 -14.06 -19.50 2.90
C THR A 244 -14.01 -19.90 4.37
N LEU A 245 -12.81 -20.02 4.94
CA LEU A 245 -12.62 -20.30 6.37
C LEU A 245 -12.99 -19.11 7.26
N PHE A 246 -13.10 -17.92 6.68
CA PHE A 246 -13.62 -16.73 7.35
C PHE A 246 -15.12 -16.57 7.23
N GLY A 247 -15.79 -17.46 6.48
CA GLY A 247 -17.23 -17.41 6.20
C GLY A 247 -17.61 -16.63 4.94
N LEU A 248 -16.66 -16.36 4.04
CA LEU A 248 -16.95 -15.71 2.77
C LEU A 248 -17.23 -16.71 1.65
N PRO A 249 -18.15 -16.41 0.72
CA PRO A 249 -18.29 -17.16 -0.52
C PRO A 249 -16.99 -17.07 -1.34
N LEU A 250 -16.65 -18.15 -2.05
CA LEU A 250 -15.42 -18.25 -2.86
C LEU A 250 -15.25 -17.09 -3.85
N MET A 251 -16.33 -16.67 -4.50
CA MET A 251 -16.29 -15.55 -5.45
C MET A 251 -15.95 -14.24 -4.78
N THR A 252 -16.48 -14.00 -3.58
CA THR A 252 -16.12 -12.82 -2.78
C THR A 252 -14.67 -12.87 -2.33
N GLY A 253 -14.19 -14.05 -1.91
CA GLY A 253 -12.78 -14.23 -1.54
C GLY A 253 -11.81 -13.90 -2.65
N ARG A 254 -12.13 -14.25 -3.89
CA ARG A 254 -11.30 -13.88 -5.06
C ARG A 254 -11.27 -12.38 -5.30
N LYS A 255 -12.36 -11.65 -5.01
CA LYS A 255 -12.40 -10.18 -5.14
C LYS A 255 -11.44 -9.48 -4.18
N LEU A 256 -11.18 -10.06 -3.00
CA LEU A 256 -10.26 -9.48 -2.01
C LEU A 256 -8.82 -9.31 -2.56
N ILE A 257 -8.42 -10.19 -3.46
CA ILE A 257 -7.07 -10.21 -4.06
C ILE A 257 -7.04 -9.73 -5.53
N SER A 258 -8.19 -9.38 -6.08
CA SER A 258 -8.32 -8.89 -7.47
C SER A 258 -8.94 -7.50 -7.52
N GLU A 259 -10.25 -7.39 -7.51
CA GLU A 259 -10.99 -6.12 -7.65
C GLU A 259 -10.64 -5.14 -6.52
N ASN A 260 -10.65 -5.59 -5.27
CA ASN A 260 -10.34 -4.73 -4.12
C ASN A 260 -8.87 -4.27 -4.16
N ALA A 261 -7.95 -5.16 -4.52
CA ALA A 261 -6.54 -4.80 -4.68
C ALA A 261 -6.34 -3.76 -5.80
N GLN A 262 -7.05 -3.90 -6.92
CA GLN A 262 -7.02 -2.92 -8.02
C GLN A 262 -7.60 -1.56 -7.58
N ASN A 263 -8.68 -1.56 -6.81
CA ASN A 263 -9.26 -0.32 -6.28
C ASN A 263 -8.31 0.43 -5.35
N VAL A 264 -7.53 -0.29 -4.53
CA VAL A 264 -6.46 0.33 -3.71
C VAL A 264 -5.40 0.98 -4.59
N LEU A 265 -4.95 0.28 -5.65
CA LEU A 265 -3.97 0.84 -6.59
C LEU A 265 -4.52 2.08 -7.30
N LEU A 266 -5.77 2.04 -7.72
CA LEU A 266 -6.43 3.19 -8.34
C LEU A 266 -6.53 4.37 -7.37
N ARG A 267 -6.93 4.13 -6.11
CA ARG A 267 -6.95 5.16 -5.06
C ARG A 267 -5.57 5.77 -4.86
N ALA A 268 -4.53 4.95 -4.76
CA ALA A 268 -3.15 5.41 -4.59
C ALA A 268 -2.70 6.31 -5.75
N GLN A 269 -3.08 5.98 -6.98
CA GLN A 269 -2.82 6.79 -8.15
C GLN A 269 -3.61 8.12 -8.12
N THR A 270 -4.92 8.07 -7.83
CA THR A 270 -5.76 9.27 -7.78
C THR A 270 -5.32 10.24 -6.69
N ARG A 271 -4.81 9.74 -5.55
CA ARG A 271 -4.25 10.58 -4.48
C ARG A 271 -3.05 11.42 -4.93
N LYS A 272 -2.27 10.94 -5.89
CA LYS A 272 -1.12 11.66 -6.47
C LYS A 272 -1.52 12.64 -7.60
N THR A 273 -2.78 12.64 -8.02
CA THR A 273 -3.26 13.54 -9.08
C THR A 273 -3.79 14.85 -8.49
N ILE A 274 -3.83 15.88 -9.33
CA ILE A 274 -4.40 17.17 -8.95
C ILE A 274 -5.91 16.99 -8.75
N LYS A 275 -6.43 17.45 -7.60
CA LYS A 275 -7.86 17.31 -7.20
C LYS A 275 -8.37 15.85 -7.20
N GLY A 276 -7.48 14.86 -7.00
CA GLY A 276 -7.88 13.47 -6.81
C GLY A 276 -8.41 12.73 -8.04
N ALA A 277 -8.64 13.39 -9.16
CA ALA A 277 -9.19 12.78 -10.37
C ALA A 277 -8.62 13.36 -11.68
N ILE A 278 -7.99 14.54 -11.63
CA ILE A 278 -7.50 15.23 -12.82
C ILE A 278 -5.98 15.15 -12.87
N HIS A 279 -5.45 14.52 -13.90
CA HIS A 279 -4.02 14.49 -14.19
C HIS A 279 -3.73 15.50 -15.29
N VAL A 280 -2.98 16.56 -14.97
CA VAL A 280 -2.55 17.57 -15.93
C VAL A 280 -1.12 17.29 -16.33
N THR A 281 -0.88 17.02 -17.60
CA THR A 281 0.48 16.87 -18.17
C THR A 281 0.69 17.90 -19.24
N ASN A 282 1.82 18.62 -19.17
CA ASN A 282 2.25 19.50 -20.25
C ASN A 282 2.95 18.64 -21.31
N PHE A 283 2.35 18.52 -22.48
CA PHE A 283 2.97 17.88 -23.63
C PHE A 283 3.91 18.89 -24.31
N SER A 284 5.21 18.76 -24.10
CA SER A 284 6.15 19.43 -24.96
C SER A 284 6.44 18.54 -26.18
N THR A 285 6.29 19.09 -27.37
CA THR A 285 6.47 18.38 -28.65
C THR A 285 7.94 18.02 -28.96
N LYS A 286 8.86 18.38 -28.08
CA LYS A 286 10.29 18.08 -28.24
C LYS A 286 10.73 17.14 -27.11
N THR A 287 10.82 15.85 -27.43
CA THR A 287 11.27 14.72 -26.61
C THR A 287 10.35 14.37 -25.45
N PRO A 288 9.67 13.22 -25.48
CA PRO A 288 8.98 12.71 -24.31
C PRO A 288 10.04 12.22 -23.31
N ILE A 289 10.37 13.00 -22.33
CA ILE A 289 10.89 12.46 -21.09
C ILE A 289 9.69 11.75 -20.46
N ILE A 290 9.61 10.44 -20.65
CA ILE A 290 8.59 9.61 -20.04
C ILE A 290 9.11 9.29 -18.63
N PRO A 291 8.64 9.96 -17.58
CA PRO A 291 8.92 9.51 -16.25
C PRO A 291 7.87 8.45 -15.93
N SER A 292 8.34 7.23 -15.73
CA SER A 292 7.58 6.10 -15.18
C SER A 292 6.32 5.65 -15.95
N ALA A 293 5.91 4.44 -15.73
CA ALA A 293 4.81 3.70 -16.39
C ALA A 293 3.45 4.43 -16.51
N THR A 294 3.25 5.50 -15.77
CA THR A 294 2.08 6.39 -15.81
C THR A 294 1.95 7.17 -17.13
N GLY A 295 3.06 7.45 -17.82
CA GLY A 295 3.04 8.25 -19.07
C GLY A 295 2.36 7.55 -20.24
N GLN A 296 2.56 6.24 -20.42
CA GLN A 296 1.93 5.50 -21.52
C GLN A 296 0.42 5.34 -21.32
N ASP A 297 -0.03 5.15 -20.08
CA ASP A 297 -1.47 5.07 -19.77
C ASP A 297 -2.16 6.41 -19.97
N CYS A 298 -1.50 7.51 -19.60
CA CYS A 298 -2.03 8.86 -19.85
C CYS A 298 -2.19 9.12 -21.34
N VAL A 299 -1.25 8.71 -22.17
CA VAL A 299 -1.34 8.85 -23.64
C VAL A 299 -2.47 8.00 -24.21
N GLN A 300 -2.66 6.77 -23.72
CA GLN A 300 -3.76 5.92 -24.17
C GLN A 300 -5.12 6.47 -23.71
N MET A 301 -5.21 6.93 -22.46
CA MET A 301 -6.42 7.54 -21.90
C MET A 301 -6.74 8.84 -22.65
N PHE A 302 -5.73 9.66 -22.96
CA PHE A 302 -5.90 10.88 -23.77
C PHE A 302 -6.38 10.58 -25.18
N LYS A 303 -5.85 9.53 -25.84
CA LYS A 303 -6.34 9.04 -27.13
C LYS A 303 -7.78 8.53 -27.07
N GLN A 304 -8.22 7.98 -25.95
CA GLN A 304 -9.61 7.57 -25.75
C GLN A 304 -10.52 8.78 -25.51
N LEU A 305 -10.10 9.74 -24.71
CA LEU A 305 -10.83 10.98 -24.44
C LEU A 305 -10.94 11.86 -25.69
N SER A 306 -9.92 11.92 -26.53
CA SER A 306 -9.95 12.67 -27.80
C SER A 306 -10.92 12.09 -28.84
N LYS A 307 -11.50 10.91 -28.63
CA LYS A 307 -12.57 10.34 -29.45
C LYS A 307 -13.95 10.88 -29.07
N ILE A 308 -14.08 11.51 -27.91
CA ILE A 308 -15.33 12.13 -27.44
C ILE A 308 -15.41 13.52 -28.07
N GLU A 309 -16.50 13.82 -28.79
CA GLU A 309 -16.64 15.08 -29.53
C GLU A 309 -16.61 16.32 -28.63
N GLU A 310 -17.27 16.24 -27.48
CA GLU A 310 -17.32 17.34 -26.50
C GLU A 310 -15.91 17.68 -25.97
N PHE A 311 -15.10 16.68 -25.67
CA PHE A 311 -13.73 16.87 -25.22
C PHE A 311 -12.83 17.45 -26.32
N ARG A 312 -13.08 17.09 -27.58
CA ARG A 312 -12.35 17.64 -28.73
C ARG A 312 -12.68 19.11 -28.97
N ALA A 313 -13.91 19.52 -28.74
CA ALA A 313 -14.33 20.92 -28.86
C ALA A 313 -13.63 21.80 -27.81
N GLU A 314 -13.61 21.39 -26.53
CA GLU A 314 -12.91 22.09 -25.46
C GLU A 314 -11.38 22.19 -25.70
N MET A 315 -10.77 21.14 -26.22
CA MET A 315 -9.35 21.13 -26.57
C MET A 315 -9.00 22.13 -27.68
N ASN A 316 -9.88 22.28 -28.67
CA ASN A 316 -9.69 23.23 -29.77
C ASN A 316 -9.83 24.69 -29.29
N GLU A 317 -10.71 24.95 -28.35
CA GLU A 317 -10.83 26.25 -27.70
C GLU A 317 -9.60 26.62 -26.86
N MET A 318 -9.04 25.67 -26.12
CA MET A 318 -7.83 25.91 -25.30
C MET A 318 -6.55 26.12 -26.14
N ASN A 319 -6.48 25.60 -27.35
CA ASN A 319 -5.33 25.79 -28.25
C ASN A 319 -5.39 27.10 -29.06
N GLN A 320 -6.47 27.86 -28.95
CA GLN A 320 -6.65 29.18 -29.60
C GLN A 320 -6.34 30.37 -28.68
N VAL A 321 -5.98 30.11 -27.41
CA VAL A 321 -5.51 31.09 -26.43
C VAL A 321 -4.00 30.96 -26.25
#